data_7b4d1b0e52bdd62af581fa19c3f53f0d
#
_entry.id   7b4d1b0e52bdd62af581fa19c3f53f0d
#
_cell.length_a   1.000
_cell.length_b   1.000
_cell.length_c   1.000
_cell.angle_alpha   90.00
_cell.angle_beta   90.00
_cell.angle_gamma   90.00
#
_symmetry.space_group_name_H-M   'P 1'
#
loop_
_entity.id
_entity.type
_entity.pdbx_description
1 polymer ?
#
loop_
_entity_poly.entity_id
_entity_poly.type
_entity_poly.pdbx_seq_one_letter_code
_entity_poly.pdbx_strand_id
1 'polypeptide(L)'
;VNAYVTWRMFIMMNGEMVEKKLFPSPHPNIRLYEVTYLSGGFKVKGLLAEPIQTGIFDGFLYLRGGIKNVGMVRPGRIVQFASEGFVVMAPYYRGNQGGDGKEDFAGFDRFDAFSAFQLLKNHPKVHPKRVHVFGFSRGGVMALLTAIHCLHVRSIVTWGGVSDMFLTYVERKDLRRMMKRVIGGTPSKYPNRYTWRTPLYELERIFAPTLIIHGVRDQNVSIDHAYRLEKRLKELGKQVESWYFRDYDHYFPPHENRQVVHHLSKWMHHQ
;
A
#
# COMPACT_ATOMS: atom_id res chain seq x y z
N VAL A 1 -4.26 -9.59 -24.44
CA VAL A 1 -4.99 -8.76 -23.46
C VAL A 1 -6.05 -7.99 -24.23
N ASN A 2 -7.33 -8.26 -23.96
CA ASN A 2 -8.45 -7.74 -24.72
C ASN A 2 -8.59 -6.22 -24.47
N ALA A 3 -8.60 -5.39 -25.51
CA ALA A 3 -8.68 -3.92 -25.45
C ALA A 3 -9.84 -3.42 -24.55
N TYR A 4 -10.92 -4.18 -24.46
CA TYR A 4 -12.07 -3.91 -23.60
C TYR A 4 -11.75 -4.04 -22.10
N VAL A 5 -10.88 -4.98 -21.71
CA VAL A 5 -10.43 -5.16 -20.32
C VAL A 5 -9.49 -4.02 -19.94
N THR A 6 -8.62 -3.60 -20.86
CA THR A 6 -7.69 -2.48 -20.64
C THR A 6 -8.44 -1.16 -20.49
N TRP A 7 -9.48 -0.92 -21.30
CA TRP A 7 -10.29 0.30 -21.25
C TRP A 7 -11.15 0.39 -19.98
N ARG A 8 -11.75 -0.73 -19.52
CA ARG A 8 -12.45 -0.81 -18.23
C ARG A 8 -11.52 -0.56 -17.03
N MET A 9 -10.31 -1.12 -17.07
CA MET A 9 -9.30 -0.85 -16.04
C MET A 9 -8.91 0.63 -16.01
N PHE A 10 -8.76 1.29 -17.14
CA PHE A 10 -8.40 2.70 -17.24
C PHE A 10 -9.49 3.61 -16.62
N ILE A 11 -10.77 3.32 -16.87
CA ILE A 11 -11.91 4.04 -16.24
C ILE A 11 -11.94 3.81 -14.72
N MET A 12 -11.51 2.63 -14.24
CA MET A 12 -11.49 2.30 -12.82
C MET A 12 -10.31 2.94 -12.05
N MET A 13 -9.31 3.50 -12.75
CA MET A 13 -8.06 4.02 -12.18
C MET A 13 -7.87 5.53 -12.47
N ASN A 14 -8.94 6.33 -12.41
CA ASN A 14 -8.83 7.73 -12.81
C ASN A 14 -8.07 8.61 -11.79
N GLY A 15 -8.22 8.40 -10.48
CA GLY A 15 -7.52 9.16 -9.44
C GLY A 15 -7.81 10.66 -9.43
N GLU A 16 -8.90 11.10 -10.05
CA GLU A 16 -9.30 12.51 -10.08
C GLU A 16 -9.67 12.99 -8.68
N MET A 17 -9.02 14.05 -8.21
CA MET A 17 -9.32 14.67 -6.91
C MET A 17 -10.52 15.59 -7.07
N VAL A 18 -11.62 15.26 -6.36
CA VAL A 18 -12.88 16.03 -6.41
C VAL A 18 -13.06 16.97 -5.21
N GLU A 19 -12.32 16.73 -4.13
CA GLU A 19 -12.37 17.58 -2.94
C GLU A 19 -11.03 17.54 -2.20
N LYS A 20 -10.60 18.70 -1.68
CA LYS A 20 -9.38 18.85 -0.86
C LYS A 20 -9.70 19.81 0.29
N LYS A 21 -9.70 19.31 1.52
CA LYS A 21 -9.97 20.09 2.74
C LYS A 21 -8.74 20.10 3.64
N LEU A 22 -8.40 21.26 4.17
CA LEU A 22 -7.32 21.37 5.14
C LEU A 22 -7.65 20.53 6.39
N PHE A 23 -6.67 19.77 6.85
CA PHE A 23 -6.74 18.94 8.03
C PHE A 23 -5.64 19.37 9.02
N PRO A 24 -5.88 19.35 10.34
CA PRO A 24 -4.86 19.71 11.33
C PRO A 24 -3.59 18.86 11.17
N SER A 25 -2.45 19.54 10.98
CA SER A 25 -1.14 18.89 10.86
C SER A 25 -0.40 18.94 12.19
N PRO A 26 0.17 17.82 12.67
CA PRO A 26 1.01 17.81 13.86
C PRO A 26 2.44 18.33 13.61
N HIS A 27 2.76 18.78 12.39
CA HIS A 27 4.10 19.26 12.02
C HIS A 27 4.02 20.61 11.31
N PRO A 28 4.78 21.63 11.75
CA PRO A 28 4.66 22.99 11.23
C PRO A 28 5.01 23.12 9.73
N ASN A 29 5.93 22.28 9.23
CA ASN A 29 6.43 22.34 7.86
C ASN A 29 5.68 21.41 6.88
N ILE A 30 4.62 20.74 7.34
CA ILE A 30 3.81 19.83 6.52
C ILE A 30 2.36 20.31 6.53
N ARG A 31 1.78 20.54 5.37
CA ARG A 31 0.33 20.71 5.20
C ARG A 31 -0.32 19.36 5.05
N LEU A 32 -1.36 19.11 5.81
CA LEU A 32 -2.16 17.90 5.76
C LEU A 32 -3.56 18.23 5.26
N TYR A 33 -4.09 17.37 4.39
CA TYR A 33 -5.42 17.52 3.82
C TYR A 33 -6.19 16.19 3.90
N GLU A 34 -7.48 16.26 4.18
CA GLU A 34 -8.40 15.21 3.79
C GLU A 34 -8.79 15.44 2.33
N VAL A 35 -8.65 14.41 1.50
CA VAL A 35 -9.00 14.46 0.09
C VAL A 35 -10.08 13.45 -0.24
N THR A 36 -10.92 13.79 -1.21
CA THR A 36 -11.85 12.86 -1.87
C THR A 36 -11.44 12.72 -3.33
N TYR A 37 -11.31 11.49 -3.81
CA TYR A 37 -10.93 11.21 -5.19
C TYR A 37 -11.81 10.09 -5.77
N LEU A 38 -11.85 10.00 -7.10
CA LEU A 38 -12.64 9.02 -7.81
C LEU A 38 -11.84 7.72 -8.05
N SER A 39 -12.48 6.58 -7.77
CA SER A 39 -11.95 5.24 -8.00
C SER A 39 -13.07 4.33 -8.49
N GLY A 40 -13.08 3.99 -9.78
CA GLY A 40 -14.11 3.14 -10.36
C GLY A 40 -15.54 3.65 -10.17
N GLY A 41 -15.74 4.97 -10.20
CA GLY A 41 -17.02 5.63 -9.96
C GLY A 41 -17.37 5.86 -8.49
N PHE A 42 -16.57 5.35 -7.53
CA PHE A 42 -16.75 5.61 -6.10
C PHE A 42 -15.96 6.85 -5.66
N LYS A 43 -16.54 7.61 -4.74
CA LYS A 43 -15.84 8.66 -4.00
C LYS A 43 -15.07 8.00 -2.84
N VAL A 44 -13.75 7.97 -2.93
CA VAL A 44 -12.88 7.41 -1.91
C VAL A 44 -12.14 8.54 -1.19
N LYS A 45 -12.02 8.42 0.12
CA LYS A 45 -11.32 9.41 0.94
C LYS A 45 -9.93 8.94 1.35
N GLY A 46 -9.07 9.91 1.68
CA GLY A 46 -7.73 9.65 2.19
C GLY A 46 -7.09 10.89 2.77
N LEU A 47 -5.86 10.74 3.26
CA LEU A 47 -5.01 11.85 3.68
C LEU A 47 -3.93 12.13 2.64
N LEU A 48 -3.72 13.41 2.36
CA LEU A 48 -2.64 13.91 1.53
C LEU A 48 -1.76 14.85 2.38
N ALA A 49 -0.48 14.54 2.51
CA ALA A 49 0.48 15.38 3.21
C ALA A 49 1.51 15.96 2.22
N GLU A 50 1.73 17.27 2.30
CA GLU A 50 2.61 18.01 1.41
C GLU A 50 3.62 18.84 2.21
N PRO A 51 4.93 18.83 1.89
CA PRO A 51 5.85 19.85 2.37
C PRO A 51 5.34 21.26 2.01
N ILE A 52 5.45 22.23 2.95
CA ILE A 52 5.08 23.63 2.67
C ILE A 52 6.03 24.29 1.69
N GLN A 53 7.26 23.79 1.63
CA GLN A 53 8.30 24.26 0.73
C GLN A 53 7.85 24.16 -0.73
N THR A 54 8.33 25.08 -1.54
CA THR A 54 8.21 25.01 -2.99
C THR A 54 9.21 24.01 -3.54
N GLY A 55 8.82 23.27 -4.57
CA GLY A 55 9.70 22.28 -5.21
C GLY A 55 8.95 21.09 -5.76
N ILE A 56 9.72 20.22 -6.41
CA ILE A 56 9.24 18.92 -6.92
C ILE A 56 9.82 17.83 -6.03
N PHE A 57 8.95 17.03 -5.49
CA PHE A 57 9.23 15.97 -4.53
C PHE A 57 8.98 14.59 -5.13
N ASP A 58 9.45 13.58 -4.45
CA ASP A 58 9.04 12.19 -4.71
C ASP A 58 7.65 11.95 -4.13
N GLY A 59 6.84 11.16 -4.84
CA GLY A 59 5.54 10.72 -4.35
C GLY A 59 5.66 9.45 -3.51
N PHE A 60 4.91 9.39 -2.41
CA PHE A 60 4.87 8.24 -1.52
C PHE A 60 3.42 7.78 -1.32
N LEU A 61 3.09 6.63 -1.88
CA LEU A 61 1.78 6.00 -1.67
C LEU A 61 1.83 5.11 -0.43
N TYR A 62 1.15 5.52 0.64
CA TYR A 62 1.04 4.76 1.88
C TYR A 62 -0.19 3.88 1.89
N LEU A 63 0.00 2.57 1.83
CA LEU A 63 -1.09 1.58 1.84
C LEU A 63 -1.18 0.90 3.20
N ARG A 64 -2.27 1.20 3.92
CA ARG A 64 -2.52 0.73 5.28
C ARG A 64 -2.86 -0.75 5.36
N GLY A 65 -2.67 -1.33 6.53
CA GLY A 65 -3.15 -2.66 6.90
C GLY A 65 -4.60 -2.69 7.41
N GLY A 66 -4.97 -3.81 7.99
CA GLY A 66 -6.28 -4.01 8.62
C GLY A 66 -7.46 -3.93 7.65
N ILE A 67 -8.65 -3.76 8.19
CA ILE A 67 -9.91 -3.55 7.46
C ILE A 67 -10.86 -2.69 8.30
N LYS A 68 -11.66 -1.84 7.68
CA LYS A 68 -12.56 -0.90 8.36
C LYS A 68 -11.78 -0.03 9.36
N ASN A 69 -12.23 0.01 10.61
CA ASN A 69 -11.61 0.81 11.67
C ASN A 69 -10.27 0.24 12.20
N VAL A 70 -9.90 -0.99 11.81
CA VAL A 70 -8.62 -1.58 12.21
C VAL A 70 -7.52 -1.09 11.28
N GLY A 71 -6.41 -0.60 11.84
CA GLY A 71 -5.26 -0.14 11.07
C GLY A 71 -5.51 1.15 10.26
N MET A 72 -6.43 1.99 10.71
CA MET A 72 -6.72 3.27 10.04
C MET A 72 -5.48 4.16 9.92
N VAL A 73 -5.43 4.91 8.85
CA VAL A 73 -4.37 5.90 8.59
C VAL A 73 -4.33 6.92 9.74
N ARG A 74 -3.15 7.14 10.31
CA ARG A 74 -2.93 8.10 11.40
C ARG A 74 -2.22 9.34 10.85
N PRO A 75 -2.73 10.56 11.12
CA PRO A 75 -2.11 11.81 10.67
C PRO A 75 -0.60 11.89 10.96
N GLY A 76 -0.19 11.60 12.20
CA GLY A 76 1.21 11.61 12.59
C GLY A 76 2.10 10.65 11.78
N ARG A 77 1.56 9.50 11.36
CA ARG A 77 2.30 8.54 10.52
C ARG A 77 2.54 9.08 9.11
N ILE A 78 1.54 9.71 8.54
CA ILE A 78 1.63 10.27 7.18
C ILE A 78 2.55 11.49 7.15
N VAL A 79 2.44 12.33 8.16
CA VAL A 79 3.32 13.51 8.35
C VAL A 79 4.77 13.08 8.59
N GLN A 80 5.00 11.97 9.30
CA GLN A 80 6.35 11.42 9.50
C GLN A 80 7.04 11.13 8.16
N PHE A 81 6.35 10.47 7.20
CA PHE A 81 6.93 10.23 5.88
C PHE A 81 7.05 11.53 5.06
N ALA A 82 6.10 12.45 5.17
CA ALA A 82 6.19 13.72 4.48
C ALA A 82 7.38 14.57 4.97
N SER A 83 7.76 14.47 6.24
CA SER A 83 8.95 15.16 6.78
C SER A 83 10.29 14.58 6.29
N GLU A 84 10.27 13.39 5.71
CA GLU A 84 11.42 12.79 5.01
C GLU A 84 11.55 13.27 3.54
N GLY A 85 10.74 14.23 3.09
CA GLY A 85 10.85 14.84 1.77
C GLY A 85 9.89 14.30 0.71
N PHE A 86 8.80 13.67 1.11
CA PHE A 86 7.79 13.14 0.17
C PHE A 86 6.50 13.97 0.17
N VAL A 87 5.80 13.94 -0.97
CA VAL A 87 4.35 14.16 -0.99
C VAL A 87 3.70 12.80 -0.75
N VAL A 88 2.92 12.67 0.33
CA VAL A 88 2.37 11.38 0.78
C VAL A 88 0.87 11.32 0.56
N MET A 89 0.39 10.31 -0.15
CA MET A 89 -1.03 9.98 -0.27
C MET A 89 -1.33 8.67 0.46
N ALA A 90 -2.34 8.69 1.32
CA ALA A 90 -2.77 7.54 2.11
C ALA A 90 -4.29 7.32 2.00
N PRO A 91 -4.75 6.44 1.12
CA PRO A 91 -6.17 6.13 0.99
C PRO A 91 -6.72 5.44 2.24
N TYR A 92 -7.94 5.80 2.63
CA TYR A 92 -8.70 5.06 3.64
C TYR A 92 -9.32 3.78 3.08
N TYR A 93 -9.32 3.63 1.76
CA TYR A 93 -10.08 2.69 0.93
C TYR A 93 -11.59 2.93 1.00
N ARG A 94 -12.31 2.43 -0.01
CA ARG A 94 -13.77 2.56 -0.16
C ARG A 94 -14.53 2.12 1.10
N GLY A 95 -15.64 2.80 1.39
CA GLY A 95 -16.50 2.52 2.54
C GLY A 95 -15.94 2.97 3.88
N ASN A 96 -14.86 3.75 3.92
CA ASN A 96 -14.29 4.31 5.14
C ASN A 96 -14.40 5.83 5.18
N GLN A 97 -14.55 6.40 6.39
CA GLN A 97 -14.61 7.85 6.65
C GLN A 97 -15.61 8.61 5.78
N GLY A 98 -16.77 7.99 5.51
CA GLY A 98 -17.80 8.57 4.66
C GLY A 98 -17.55 8.45 3.15
N GLY A 99 -16.60 7.65 2.72
CA GLY A 99 -16.41 7.27 1.33
C GLY A 99 -17.43 6.21 0.87
N ASP A 100 -17.64 6.12 -0.44
CA ASP A 100 -18.58 5.17 -1.05
C ASP A 100 -18.06 3.72 -1.03
N GLY A 101 -18.95 2.76 -1.21
CA GLY A 101 -18.63 1.36 -1.41
C GLY A 101 -18.31 0.60 -0.13
N LYS A 102 -17.56 -0.51 -0.28
CA LYS A 102 -17.16 -1.38 0.85
C LYS A 102 -15.80 -2.01 0.55
N GLU A 103 -14.90 -2.03 1.56
CA GLU A 103 -13.65 -2.81 1.49
C GLU A 103 -13.93 -4.30 1.34
N ASP A 104 -13.13 -4.97 0.53
CA ASP A 104 -13.22 -6.41 0.29
C ASP A 104 -11.87 -7.14 0.38
N PHE A 105 -10.94 -6.59 1.15
CA PHE A 105 -9.68 -7.21 1.55
C PHE A 105 -8.76 -7.58 0.36
N ALA A 106 -8.30 -6.57 -0.36
CA ALA A 106 -7.49 -6.65 -1.58
C ALA A 106 -8.22 -7.26 -2.80
N GLY A 107 -9.54 -7.17 -2.81
CA GLY A 107 -10.35 -7.43 -3.99
C GLY A 107 -10.51 -6.18 -4.85
N PHE A 108 -11.73 -5.69 -5.02
CA PHE A 108 -11.98 -4.47 -5.79
C PHE A 108 -11.48 -3.20 -5.11
N ASP A 109 -11.27 -3.21 -3.79
CA ASP A 109 -10.67 -2.08 -3.06
C ASP A 109 -9.18 -1.83 -3.45
N ARG A 110 -8.54 -2.75 -4.21
CA ARG A 110 -7.23 -2.50 -4.82
C ARG A 110 -7.24 -1.33 -5.81
N PHE A 111 -8.36 -1.11 -6.49
CA PHE A 111 -8.48 0.02 -7.43
C PHE A 111 -8.38 1.38 -6.74
N ASP A 112 -8.66 1.44 -5.45
CA ASP A 112 -8.50 2.67 -4.67
C ASP A 112 -7.02 3.02 -4.48
N ALA A 113 -6.17 2.00 -4.32
CA ALA A 113 -4.72 2.18 -4.31
C ALA A 113 -4.18 2.59 -5.70
N PHE A 114 -4.67 1.96 -6.77
CA PHE A 114 -4.28 2.29 -8.15
C PHE A 114 -4.68 3.73 -8.51
N SER A 115 -5.89 4.15 -8.14
CA SER A 115 -6.38 5.52 -8.36
C SER A 115 -5.59 6.53 -7.52
N ALA A 116 -5.24 6.20 -6.26
CA ALA A 116 -4.39 7.04 -5.42
C ALA A 116 -2.96 7.17 -5.98
N PHE A 117 -2.43 6.12 -6.62
CA PHE A 117 -1.16 6.17 -7.35
C PHE A 117 -1.23 7.18 -8.52
N GLN A 118 -2.31 7.14 -9.32
CA GLN A 118 -2.51 8.09 -10.42
C GLN A 118 -2.68 9.52 -9.90
N LEU A 119 -3.38 9.72 -8.78
CA LEU A 119 -3.50 11.02 -8.12
C LEU A 119 -2.12 11.59 -7.77
N LEU A 120 -1.24 10.79 -7.14
CA LEU A 120 0.13 11.20 -6.82
C LEU A 120 0.95 11.51 -8.08
N LYS A 121 0.88 10.66 -9.10
CA LYS A 121 1.59 10.83 -10.35
C LYS A 121 1.22 12.14 -11.06
N ASN A 122 -0.03 12.58 -10.92
CA ASN A 122 -0.55 13.81 -11.51
C ASN A 122 -0.49 15.01 -10.56
N HIS A 123 0.05 14.84 -9.36
CA HIS A 123 0.11 15.92 -8.36
C HIS A 123 1.16 16.96 -8.76
N PRO A 124 0.85 18.30 -8.71
CA PRO A 124 1.74 19.35 -9.24
C PRO A 124 3.10 19.46 -8.53
N LYS A 125 3.21 18.97 -7.29
CA LYS A 125 4.47 18.92 -6.54
C LYS A 125 5.20 17.58 -6.65
N VAL A 126 4.73 16.61 -7.45
CA VAL A 126 5.33 15.28 -7.56
C VAL A 126 6.01 15.09 -8.91
N HIS A 127 7.21 14.53 -8.90
CA HIS A 127 7.85 14.09 -10.13
C HIS A 127 7.16 12.80 -10.62
N PRO A 128 6.52 12.77 -11.81
CA PRO A 128 5.63 11.67 -12.22
C PRO A 128 6.32 10.31 -12.41
N LYS A 129 7.66 10.29 -12.50
CA LYS A 129 8.48 9.06 -12.58
C LYS A 129 9.11 8.67 -11.23
N ARG A 130 8.87 9.42 -10.16
CA ARG A 130 9.42 9.16 -8.83
C ARG A 130 8.28 8.99 -7.81
N VAL A 131 7.42 7.99 -8.06
CA VAL A 131 6.35 7.62 -7.16
C VAL A 131 6.63 6.23 -6.59
N HIS A 132 6.82 6.18 -5.29
CA HIS A 132 7.14 4.99 -4.51
C HIS A 132 5.88 4.45 -3.85
N VAL A 133 5.83 3.13 -3.64
CA VAL A 133 4.69 2.47 -3.01
C VAL A 133 5.13 1.75 -1.75
N PHE A 134 4.45 2.05 -0.65
CA PHE A 134 4.70 1.45 0.66
C PHE A 134 3.45 0.71 1.14
N GLY A 135 3.63 -0.52 1.63
CA GLY A 135 2.55 -1.32 2.19
C GLY A 135 2.88 -1.87 3.57
N PHE A 136 2.05 -1.56 4.56
CA PHE A 136 2.13 -2.12 5.90
C PHE A 136 1.09 -3.21 6.12
N SER A 137 1.48 -4.37 6.65
CA SER A 137 0.56 -5.47 6.98
C SER A 137 -0.23 -5.93 5.72
N ARG A 138 -1.58 -5.96 5.72
CA ARG A 138 -2.38 -6.17 4.50
C ARG A 138 -1.98 -5.21 3.36
N GLY A 139 -1.49 -4.02 3.69
CA GLY A 139 -0.98 -3.08 2.69
C GLY A 139 0.14 -3.64 1.82
N GLY A 140 0.85 -4.67 2.25
CA GLY A 140 1.85 -5.38 1.45
C GLY A 140 1.26 -5.97 0.17
N VAL A 141 0.14 -6.70 0.28
CA VAL A 141 -0.60 -7.18 -0.89
C VAL A 141 -1.04 -6.02 -1.79
N MET A 142 -1.55 -4.94 -1.19
CA MET A 142 -2.01 -3.77 -1.95
C MET A 142 -0.85 -3.10 -2.70
N ALA A 143 0.34 -3.01 -2.07
CA ALA A 143 1.54 -2.42 -2.68
C ALA A 143 2.04 -3.26 -3.87
N LEU A 144 2.14 -4.57 -3.69
CA LEU A 144 2.57 -5.49 -4.74
C LEU A 144 1.58 -5.49 -5.91
N LEU A 145 0.27 -5.55 -5.65
CA LEU A 145 -0.76 -5.47 -6.68
C LEU A 145 -0.75 -4.11 -7.40
N THR A 146 -0.45 -3.02 -6.68
CA THR A 146 -0.29 -1.70 -7.32
C THR A 146 0.89 -1.72 -8.29
N ALA A 147 2.03 -2.29 -7.91
CA ALA A 147 3.19 -2.36 -8.78
C ALA A 147 3.01 -3.33 -9.97
N ILE A 148 2.18 -4.36 -9.83
CA ILE A 148 1.83 -5.29 -10.92
C ILE A 148 0.94 -4.58 -11.97
N HIS A 149 0.05 -3.70 -11.54
CA HIS A 149 -0.98 -3.12 -12.42
C HIS A 149 -0.72 -1.66 -12.82
N CYS A 150 0.09 -0.91 -12.07
CA CYS A 150 0.44 0.47 -12.37
C CYS A 150 1.85 0.54 -12.97
N LEU A 151 1.94 1.17 -14.15
CA LEU A 151 3.22 1.38 -14.82
C LEU A 151 4.05 2.46 -14.10
N HIS A 152 5.38 2.26 -14.09
CA HIS A 152 6.34 3.24 -13.59
C HIS A 152 6.30 3.48 -12.07
N VAL A 153 5.96 2.45 -11.28
CA VAL A 153 6.27 2.47 -9.84
C VAL A 153 7.79 2.53 -9.69
N ARG A 154 8.29 3.50 -8.92
CA ARG A 154 9.74 3.73 -8.78
C ARG A 154 10.39 2.70 -7.87
N SER A 155 9.79 2.42 -6.73
CA SER A 155 10.20 1.35 -5.82
C SER A 155 9.03 0.89 -4.95
N ILE A 156 9.18 -0.28 -4.34
CA ILE A 156 8.19 -0.90 -3.45
C ILE A 156 8.84 -1.16 -2.10
N VAL A 157 8.13 -0.83 -1.02
CA VAL A 157 8.48 -1.28 0.33
C VAL A 157 7.32 -2.04 0.93
N THR A 158 7.56 -3.25 1.42
CA THR A 158 6.61 -3.99 2.27
C THR A 158 7.16 -4.06 3.69
N TRP A 159 6.37 -3.64 4.68
CA TRP A 159 6.74 -3.72 6.10
C TRP A 159 5.76 -4.59 6.86
N GLY A 160 6.23 -5.73 7.41
CA GLY A 160 5.36 -6.74 8.01
C GLY A 160 4.23 -7.13 7.04
N GLY A 161 4.58 -7.22 5.74
CA GLY A 161 3.61 -7.22 4.65
C GLY A 161 3.06 -8.61 4.35
N VAL A 162 1.74 -8.71 4.18
CA VAL A 162 1.08 -9.89 3.60
C VAL A 162 1.48 -10.01 2.13
N SER A 163 1.88 -11.21 1.70
CA SER A 163 2.19 -11.54 0.30
C SER A 163 1.31 -12.66 -0.25
N ASP A 164 0.70 -13.47 0.63
CA ASP A 164 -0.06 -14.67 0.28
C ASP A 164 -1.37 -14.74 1.09
N MET A 165 -2.50 -14.70 0.41
CA MET A 165 -3.83 -14.75 1.06
C MET A 165 -4.24 -16.15 1.51
N PHE A 166 -3.67 -17.21 0.90
CA PHE A 166 -3.86 -18.57 1.38
C PHE A 166 -3.16 -18.77 2.72
N LEU A 167 -1.90 -18.33 2.81
CA LEU A 167 -1.12 -18.37 4.05
C LEU A 167 -1.83 -17.56 5.15
N THR A 168 -2.27 -16.33 4.86
CA THR A 168 -3.06 -15.52 5.81
C THR A 168 -4.29 -16.28 6.32
N TYR A 169 -5.03 -16.98 5.46
CA TYR A 169 -6.21 -17.75 5.89
C TYR A 169 -5.82 -18.92 6.80
N VAL A 170 -4.69 -19.58 6.56
CA VAL A 170 -4.20 -20.70 7.38
C VAL A 170 -3.76 -20.20 8.76
N GLU A 171 -2.95 -19.17 8.81
CA GLU A 171 -2.33 -18.66 10.04
C GLU A 171 -3.31 -17.88 10.93
N ARG A 172 -4.11 -16.99 10.34
CA ARG A 172 -4.98 -16.08 11.05
C ARG A 172 -6.38 -16.67 11.26
N LYS A 173 -6.48 -17.61 12.19
CA LYS A 173 -7.75 -18.26 12.54
C LYS A 173 -8.83 -17.26 12.98
N ASP A 174 -8.40 -16.19 13.68
CA ASP A 174 -9.22 -15.06 14.13
C ASP A 174 -9.84 -14.28 12.96
N LEU A 175 -9.15 -14.17 11.82
CA LEU A 175 -9.62 -13.46 10.63
C LEU A 175 -10.51 -14.32 9.71
N ARG A 176 -10.55 -15.64 9.86
CA ARG A 176 -11.27 -16.55 8.93
C ARG A 176 -12.74 -16.19 8.75
N ARG A 177 -13.44 -15.78 9.84
CA ARG A 177 -14.86 -15.38 9.74
C ARG A 177 -15.01 -14.15 8.87
N MET A 178 -14.16 -13.16 9.06
CA MET A 178 -14.14 -11.93 8.26
C MET A 178 -13.77 -12.26 6.80
N MET A 179 -12.69 -13.01 6.56
CA MET A 179 -12.23 -13.37 5.22
C MET A 179 -13.31 -14.15 4.46
N LYS A 180 -13.96 -15.14 5.06
CA LYS A 180 -15.08 -15.87 4.45
C LYS A 180 -16.23 -14.94 4.05
N ARG A 181 -16.54 -13.94 4.88
CA ARG A 181 -17.62 -12.99 4.58
C ARG A 181 -17.25 -12.06 3.43
N VAL A 182 -16.03 -11.46 3.42
CA VAL A 182 -15.66 -10.43 2.43
C VAL A 182 -15.14 -11.02 1.13
N ILE A 183 -14.46 -12.17 1.17
CA ILE A 183 -13.97 -12.88 -0.03
C ILE A 183 -15.07 -13.77 -0.61
N GLY A 184 -16.05 -14.17 0.23
CA GLY A 184 -17.23 -14.95 -0.17
C GLY A 184 -17.04 -16.44 -0.04
N GLY A 185 -16.16 -16.92 0.85
CA GLY A 185 -15.99 -18.33 1.20
C GLY A 185 -14.57 -18.74 1.56
N THR A 186 -14.30 -20.02 1.66
CA THR A 186 -12.99 -20.58 2.01
C THR A 186 -12.08 -20.71 0.80
N PRO A 187 -10.73 -20.78 0.99
CA PRO A 187 -9.80 -21.05 -0.11
C PRO A 187 -10.08 -22.35 -0.85
N SER A 188 -10.48 -23.40 -0.14
CA SER A 188 -10.83 -24.70 -0.74
C SER A 188 -12.08 -24.65 -1.63
N LYS A 189 -13.09 -23.84 -1.25
CA LYS A 189 -14.33 -23.70 -2.03
C LYS A 189 -14.18 -22.71 -3.19
N TYR A 190 -13.40 -21.64 -3.02
CA TYR A 190 -13.23 -20.57 -4.00
C TYR A 190 -11.74 -20.20 -4.18
N PRO A 191 -10.90 -21.13 -4.64
CA PRO A 191 -9.45 -20.89 -4.75
C PRO A 191 -9.13 -19.67 -5.63
N ASN A 192 -9.83 -19.48 -6.74
CA ASN A 192 -9.59 -18.35 -7.67
C ASN A 192 -9.75 -16.97 -7.00
N ARG A 193 -10.62 -16.84 -5.99
CA ARG A 193 -10.79 -15.57 -5.27
C ARG A 193 -9.61 -15.24 -4.39
N TYR A 194 -8.92 -16.25 -3.86
CA TYR A 194 -7.69 -16.12 -3.08
C TYR A 194 -6.47 -15.92 -4.00
N THR A 195 -6.37 -16.69 -5.08
CA THR A 195 -5.34 -16.51 -6.12
C THR A 195 -5.35 -15.09 -6.66
N TRP A 196 -6.52 -14.55 -7.01
CA TRP A 196 -6.68 -13.19 -7.50
C TRP A 196 -6.20 -12.11 -6.50
N ARG A 197 -6.14 -12.44 -5.21
CA ARG A 197 -5.65 -11.56 -4.13
C ARG A 197 -4.21 -11.84 -3.71
N THR A 198 -3.56 -12.82 -4.33
CA THR A 198 -2.20 -13.25 -3.95
C THR A 198 -1.19 -12.82 -5.03
N PRO A 199 -0.45 -11.72 -4.81
CA PRO A 199 0.46 -11.16 -5.82
C PRO A 199 1.62 -12.09 -6.18
N LEU A 200 1.94 -13.10 -5.35
CA LEU A 200 3.04 -14.05 -5.62
C LEU A 200 2.94 -14.76 -6.98
N TYR A 201 1.72 -14.85 -7.54
CA TYR A 201 1.49 -15.50 -8.84
C TYR A 201 1.75 -14.61 -10.05
N GLU A 202 1.97 -13.30 -9.85
CA GLU A 202 2.14 -12.32 -10.92
C GLU A 202 3.39 -11.42 -10.73
N LEU A 203 4.35 -11.83 -9.88
CA LEU A 203 5.55 -11.02 -9.55
C LEU A 203 6.48 -10.81 -10.73
N GLU A 204 6.41 -11.62 -11.78
CA GLU A 204 7.15 -11.40 -13.03
C GLU A 204 6.85 -10.04 -13.66
N ARG A 205 5.66 -9.47 -13.40
CA ARG A 205 5.21 -8.16 -13.86
C ARG A 205 5.76 -6.99 -13.06
N ILE A 206 6.43 -7.24 -11.94
CA ILE A 206 7.09 -6.20 -11.15
C ILE A 206 8.47 -5.90 -11.75
N PHE A 207 8.72 -4.62 -12.03
CA PHE A 207 10.00 -4.12 -12.52
C PHE A 207 10.71 -3.22 -11.49
N ALA A 208 9.98 -2.72 -10.52
CA ALA A 208 10.49 -1.83 -9.47
C ALA A 208 11.36 -2.60 -8.45
N PRO A 209 12.48 -2.02 -8.00
CA PRO A 209 13.22 -2.53 -6.84
C PRO A 209 12.30 -2.68 -5.64
N THR A 210 12.46 -3.78 -4.91
CA THR A 210 11.58 -4.12 -3.77
C THR A 210 12.41 -4.25 -2.49
N LEU A 211 12.01 -3.52 -1.43
CA LEU A 211 12.53 -3.66 -0.08
C LEU A 211 11.51 -4.37 0.80
N ILE A 212 11.94 -5.43 1.47
CA ILE A 212 11.15 -6.21 2.42
C ILE A 212 11.63 -5.91 3.84
N ILE A 213 10.78 -5.33 4.68
CA ILE A 213 11.07 -5.04 6.10
C ILE A 213 10.18 -5.94 6.96
N HIS A 214 10.75 -6.74 7.87
CA HIS A 214 9.95 -7.65 8.69
C HIS A 214 10.58 -7.91 10.06
N GLY A 215 9.75 -7.91 11.10
CA GLY A 215 10.13 -8.40 12.43
C GLY A 215 10.00 -9.92 12.49
N VAL A 216 11.05 -10.62 12.90
CA VAL A 216 11.07 -12.10 12.90
C VAL A 216 10.07 -12.69 13.91
N ARG A 217 9.73 -11.91 14.96
CA ARG A 217 8.75 -12.31 15.99
C ARG A 217 7.32 -11.87 15.68
N ASP A 218 7.05 -11.42 14.47
CA ASP A 218 5.73 -10.93 14.06
C ASP A 218 4.65 -12.01 14.20
N GLN A 219 3.70 -11.77 15.13
CA GLN A 219 2.57 -12.66 15.43
C GLN A 219 1.32 -12.34 14.58
N ASN A 220 1.32 -11.21 13.86
CA ASN A 220 0.19 -10.79 13.03
C ASN A 220 0.33 -11.24 11.58
N VAL A 221 1.54 -11.18 11.05
CA VAL A 221 1.93 -11.62 9.72
C VAL A 221 3.24 -12.38 9.86
N SER A 222 3.21 -13.70 9.73
CA SER A 222 4.43 -14.50 9.94
C SER A 222 5.54 -14.10 8.98
N ILE A 223 6.78 -14.29 9.42
CA ILE A 223 7.97 -14.06 8.60
C ILE A 223 7.96 -14.86 7.28
N ASP A 224 7.20 -15.95 7.22
CA ASP A 224 7.03 -16.78 6.03
C ASP A 224 6.48 -15.99 4.83
N HIS A 225 5.66 -14.97 5.08
CA HIS A 225 5.21 -14.05 4.03
C HIS A 225 6.39 -13.32 3.36
N ALA A 226 7.34 -12.86 4.16
CA ALA A 226 8.53 -12.18 3.67
C ALA A 226 9.48 -13.15 2.95
N TYR A 227 9.73 -14.32 3.51
CA TYR A 227 10.60 -15.35 2.90
C TYR A 227 10.05 -15.85 1.57
N ARG A 228 8.73 -16.10 1.45
CA ARG A 228 8.09 -16.49 0.19
C ARG A 228 8.21 -15.39 -0.85
N LEU A 229 7.99 -14.14 -0.47
CA LEU A 229 8.11 -12.99 -1.37
C LEU A 229 9.54 -12.82 -1.86
N GLU A 230 10.52 -12.82 -0.95
CA GLU A 230 11.94 -12.68 -1.28
C GLU A 230 12.42 -13.80 -2.21
N LYS A 231 12.10 -15.06 -1.83
CA LYS A 231 12.45 -16.24 -2.63
C LYS A 231 11.92 -16.11 -4.06
N ARG A 232 10.62 -15.78 -4.20
CA ARG A 232 9.99 -15.70 -5.50
C ARG A 232 10.54 -14.55 -6.35
N LEU A 233 10.83 -13.39 -5.76
CA LEU A 233 11.47 -12.27 -6.47
C LEU A 233 12.88 -12.64 -6.95
N LYS A 234 13.68 -13.31 -6.11
CA LYS A 234 15.02 -13.79 -6.48
C LYS A 234 14.98 -14.83 -7.61
N GLU A 235 14.07 -15.80 -7.54
CA GLU A 235 13.85 -16.80 -8.62
C GLU A 235 13.52 -16.15 -9.96
N LEU A 236 12.81 -15.01 -9.94
CA LEU A 236 12.46 -14.23 -11.12
C LEU A 236 13.54 -13.22 -11.54
N GLY A 237 14.71 -13.21 -10.90
CA GLY A 237 15.79 -12.27 -11.17
C GLY A 237 15.45 -10.80 -10.87
N LYS A 238 14.48 -10.55 -9.95
CA LYS A 238 14.09 -9.19 -9.59
C LYS A 238 15.03 -8.60 -8.54
N GLN A 239 15.20 -7.27 -8.58
CA GLN A 239 15.98 -6.56 -7.56
C GLN A 239 15.19 -6.56 -6.25
N VAL A 240 15.74 -7.21 -5.22
CA VAL A 240 15.13 -7.32 -3.89
C VAL A 240 16.18 -7.18 -2.80
N GLU A 241 15.85 -6.42 -1.78
CA GLU A 241 16.60 -6.24 -0.55
C GLU A 241 15.70 -6.57 0.64
N SER A 242 16.27 -7.16 1.71
CA SER A 242 15.49 -7.59 2.87
C SER A 242 16.16 -7.17 4.17
N TRP A 243 15.39 -6.50 5.03
CA TRP A 243 15.78 -6.11 6.38
C TRP A 243 14.96 -6.90 7.40
N TYR A 244 15.57 -7.94 7.98
CA TYR A 244 14.96 -8.78 9.00
C TYR A 244 15.44 -8.40 10.40
N PHE A 245 14.50 -8.09 11.27
CA PHE A 245 14.75 -7.66 12.64
C PHE A 245 14.39 -8.78 13.62
N ARG A 246 15.42 -9.46 14.17
CA ARG A 246 15.26 -10.69 14.97
C ARG A 246 14.38 -10.53 16.19
N ASP A 247 14.45 -9.36 16.84
CA ASP A 247 13.82 -9.12 18.13
C ASP A 247 12.51 -8.34 18.05
N TYR A 248 12.05 -7.97 16.83
CA TYR A 248 10.88 -7.15 16.66
C TYR A 248 9.67 -7.94 16.18
N ASP A 249 8.52 -7.48 16.67
CA ASP A 249 7.18 -7.93 16.32
C ASP A 249 6.61 -7.10 15.15
N HIS A 250 5.30 -7.16 14.92
CA HIS A 250 4.57 -6.42 13.89
C HIS A 250 4.73 -4.90 14.01
N TYR A 251 4.76 -4.40 15.25
CA TYR A 251 4.94 -2.99 15.57
C TYR A 251 6.29 -2.78 16.23
N PHE A 252 7.20 -2.13 15.51
CA PHE A 252 8.52 -1.81 16.06
C PHE A 252 8.41 -0.76 17.16
N PRO A 253 9.28 -0.79 18.18
CA PRO A 253 9.32 0.23 19.20
C PRO A 253 9.48 1.64 18.60
N PRO A 254 9.01 2.71 19.25
CA PRO A 254 8.96 4.05 18.65
C PRO A 254 10.29 4.61 18.15
N HIS A 255 11.39 4.32 18.87
CA HIS A 255 12.72 4.78 18.48
C HIS A 255 13.18 4.09 17.20
N GLU A 256 13.15 2.76 17.17
CA GLU A 256 13.54 1.91 16.04
C GLU A 256 12.64 2.16 14.83
N ASN A 257 11.34 2.36 15.07
CA ASN A 257 10.41 2.73 14.02
C ASN A 257 10.85 4.02 13.29
N ARG A 258 11.28 5.05 14.04
CA ARG A 258 11.77 6.31 13.44
C ARG A 258 13.04 6.08 12.64
N GLN A 259 13.99 5.30 13.15
CA GLN A 259 15.23 4.97 12.45
C GLN A 259 14.94 4.20 11.14
N VAL A 260 14.09 3.19 11.19
CA VAL A 260 13.70 2.42 10.00
C VAL A 260 12.99 3.29 8.99
N VAL A 261 12.09 4.21 9.41
CA VAL A 261 11.45 5.17 8.50
C VAL A 261 12.49 6.06 7.81
N HIS A 262 13.46 6.57 8.54
CA HIS A 262 14.53 7.38 7.97
C HIS A 262 15.38 6.59 6.96
N HIS A 263 15.79 5.37 7.29
CA HIS A 263 16.60 4.52 6.40
C HIS A 263 15.83 4.09 5.15
N LEU A 264 14.57 3.65 5.28
CA LEU A 264 13.77 3.29 4.10
C LEU A 264 13.48 4.50 3.20
N SER A 265 13.31 5.69 3.78
CA SER A 265 13.13 6.93 3.01
C SER A 265 14.39 7.26 2.20
N LYS A 266 15.57 7.15 2.82
CA LYS A 266 16.85 7.26 2.10
C LYS A 266 16.98 6.20 1.00
N TRP A 267 16.64 4.93 1.32
CA TRP A 267 16.67 3.86 0.32
C TRP A 267 15.78 4.20 -0.87
N MET A 268 14.54 4.70 -0.65
CA MET A 268 13.62 5.10 -1.72
C MET A 268 14.18 6.23 -2.57
N HIS A 269 14.71 7.29 -1.96
CA HIS A 269 15.29 8.42 -2.70
C HIS A 269 16.50 8.06 -3.58
N HIS A 270 17.19 6.94 -3.28
CA HIS A 270 18.32 6.46 -4.08
C HIS A 270 17.90 5.54 -5.25
N GLN A 271 16.63 5.19 -5.40
CA GLN A 271 16.15 4.33 -6.49
C GLN A 271 16.00 5.04 -7.85
#